data_6529cb269ea104ff4e38210413a104a0
#
_entry.id   6529cb269ea104ff4e38210413a104a0
#
_cell.length_a   1.000
_cell.length_b   1.000
_cell.length_c   1.000
_cell.angle_alpha   90.00
_cell.angle_beta   90.00
_cell.angle_gamma   90.00
#
_symmetry.space_group_name_H-M   'P 1'
#
loop_
_entity.id
_entity.type
_entity.pdbx_description
1 polymer ?
#
loop_
_entity_poly.entity_id
_entity_poly.type
_entity_poly.pdbx_seq_one_letter_code
_entity_poly.pdbx_strand_id
1 'polypeptide(L)'
;DVGWLTLIVALMMSLPVVGGILTAKSWEGVPVNVLVFLTSAIAIGNVGGVTGMNNWIAKTLIPSNLPTNIYLLAIVITVFAMIIHMFMGSVIAVMGITIPAFVAATAHMGISPLAVSLLVFSVTNLHYILPFHNLAVLVGSDPDTGGGYTQKDVMRLGIPLTAVVFV
;
A
#
# COMPACT_ATOMS: atom_id res chain seq x y z
N ASP A 1 -14.15 -13.56 1.26
CA ASP A 1 -12.88 -12.99 1.70
C ASP A 1 -11.73 -13.88 1.25
N VAL A 2 -10.74 -13.29 0.58
CA VAL A 2 -9.58 -14.00 0.01
C VAL A 2 -8.76 -14.70 1.11
N GLY A 3 -8.69 -14.11 2.31
CA GLY A 3 -7.97 -14.69 3.45
C GLY A 3 -8.54 -16.04 3.89
N TRP A 4 -9.86 -16.17 3.96
CA TRP A 4 -10.49 -17.46 4.26
C TRP A 4 -10.26 -18.50 3.17
N LEU A 5 -10.31 -18.08 1.90
CA LEU A 5 -10.06 -18.97 0.76
C LEU A 5 -8.63 -19.52 0.80
N THR A 6 -7.64 -18.64 0.99
CA THR A 6 -6.23 -19.06 1.10
C THR A 6 -5.97 -19.95 2.30
N LEU A 7 -6.61 -19.69 3.45
CA LEU A 7 -6.52 -20.55 4.62
C LEU A 7 -7.09 -21.95 4.34
N ILE A 8 -8.26 -22.04 3.72
CA ILE A 8 -8.88 -23.32 3.34
C ILE A 8 -7.97 -24.10 2.40
N VAL A 9 -7.43 -23.44 1.36
CA VAL A 9 -6.51 -24.08 0.42
C VAL A 9 -5.24 -24.57 1.13
N ALA A 10 -4.65 -23.77 2.01
CA ALA A 10 -3.47 -24.18 2.79
C ALA A 10 -3.77 -25.39 3.69
N LEU A 11 -4.93 -25.40 4.35
CA LEU A 11 -5.36 -26.55 5.14
C LEU A 11 -5.55 -27.79 4.28
N MET A 12 -6.19 -27.68 3.12
CA MET A 12 -6.35 -28.80 2.17
C MET A 12 -4.98 -29.34 1.70
N MET A 13 -4.01 -28.45 1.40
CA MET A 13 -2.65 -28.85 1.01
C MET A 13 -1.89 -29.53 2.14
N SER A 14 -2.28 -29.31 3.40
CA SER A 14 -1.69 -29.94 4.57
C SER A 14 -2.26 -31.34 4.87
N LEU A 15 -3.44 -31.66 4.32
CA LEU A 15 -4.09 -32.96 4.56
C LEU A 15 -3.40 -34.07 3.75
N PRO A 16 -3.00 -35.19 4.41
CA PRO A 16 -2.29 -36.29 3.73
C PRO A 16 -3.05 -36.92 2.58
N VAL A 17 -4.41 -36.89 2.65
CA VAL A 17 -5.28 -37.53 1.68
C VAL A 17 -5.50 -36.70 0.42
N VAL A 18 -5.45 -35.36 0.53
CA VAL A 18 -5.81 -34.45 -0.57
C VAL A 18 -4.56 -33.86 -1.22
N GLY A 19 -3.55 -33.53 -0.45
CA GLY A 19 -2.36 -32.82 -0.94
C GLY A 19 -1.06 -33.37 -0.41
N GLY A 20 -0.90 -33.43 0.91
CA GLY A 20 0.35 -33.85 1.57
C GLY A 20 1.58 -33.01 1.18
N ILE A 21 1.36 -31.84 0.56
CA ILE A 21 2.40 -30.98 0.02
C ILE A 21 3.00 -30.12 1.13
N LEU A 22 2.17 -29.61 2.03
CA LEU A 22 2.60 -28.85 3.19
C LEU A 22 2.82 -29.80 4.38
N THR A 23 4.02 -29.76 4.91
CA THR A 23 4.42 -30.53 6.09
C THR A 23 4.68 -29.60 7.27
N ALA A 24 4.83 -30.14 8.49
CA ALA A 24 5.23 -29.34 9.66
C ALA A 24 6.50 -28.50 9.40
N LYS A 25 7.43 -29.02 8.59
CA LYS A 25 8.65 -28.33 8.22
C LYS A 25 8.40 -27.11 7.32
N SER A 26 7.30 -27.06 6.59
CA SER A 26 6.93 -25.91 5.76
C SER A 26 6.63 -24.65 6.61
N TRP A 27 6.30 -24.82 7.90
CA TRP A 27 6.09 -23.72 8.83
C TRP A 27 7.39 -23.05 9.29
N GLU A 28 8.52 -23.76 9.22
CA GLU A 28 9.83 -23.20 9.57
C GLU A 28 10.26 -22.08 8.60
N GLY A 29 9.77 -22.12 7.35
CA GLY A 29 10.01 -21.08 6.34
C GLY A 29 9.08 -19.87 6.41
N VAL A 30 8.17 -19.79 7.40
CA VAL A 30 7.26 -18.63 7.53
C VAL A 30 8.00 -17.47 8.20
N PRO A 31 8.16 -16.32 7.52
CA PRO A 31 8.86 -15.16 8.07
C PRO A 31 7.98 -14.45 9.12
N VAL A 32 8.00 -14.95 10.35
CA VAL A 32 7.16 -14.45 11.46
C VAL A 32 7.41 -12.97 11.75
N ASN A 33 8.66 -12.51 11.65
CA ASN A 33 9.05 -11.11 11.76
C ASN A 33 8.30 -10.22 10.76
N VAL A 34 8.20 -10.64 9.51
CA VAL A 34 7.45 -9.93 8.45
C VAL A 34 5.95 -9.93 8.76
N LEU A 35 5.40 -11.06 9.21
CA LEU A 35 3.98 -11.16 9.57
C LEU A 35 3.62 -10.23 10.74
N VAL A 36 4.46 -10.21 11.79
CA VAL A 36 4.26 -9.31 12.94
C VAL A 36 4.34 -7.85 12.53
N PHE A 37 5.36 -7.50 11.71
CA PHE A 37 5.50 -6.15 11.19
C PHE A 37 4.25 -5.71 10.40
N LEU A 38 3.79 -6.53 9.45
CA LEU A 38 2.61 -6.24 8.63
C LEU A 38 1.34 -6.11 9.46
N THR A 39 1.12 -7.05 10.37
CA THR A 39 -0.07 -7.01 11.25
C THR A 39 -0.07 -5.73 12.08
N SER A 40 1.09 -5.32 12.60
CA SER A 40 1.23 -4.08 13.35
C SER A 40 0.98 -2.85 12.48
N ALA A 41 1.51 -2.81 11.26
CA ALA A 41 1.30 -1.71 10.33
C ALA A 41 -0.18 -1.57 9.93
N ILE A 42 -0.86 -2.69 9.64
CA ILE A 42 -2.30 -2.70 9.35
C ILE A 42 -3.12 -2.27 10.57
N ALA A 43 -2.75 -2.73 11.78
CA ALA A 43 -3.42 -2.36 13.01
C ALA A 43 -3.34 -0.84 13.28
N ILE A 44 -2.17 -0.24 13.09
CA ILE A 44 -1.97 1.22 13.20
C ILE A 44 -2.87 1.97 12.21
N GLY A 45 -2.93 1.53 10.95
CA GLY A 45 -3.81 2.11 9.94
C GLY A 45 -5.29 2.03 10.30
N ASN A 46 -5.74 0.88 10.85
CA ASN A 46 -7.11 0.68 11.30
C ASN A 46 -7.46 1.54 12.52
N VAL A 47 -6.56 1.62 13.50
CA VAL A 47 -6.71 2.51 14.66
C VAL A 47 -6.82 3.95 14.22
N GLY A 48 -5.98 4.38 13.27
CA GLY A 48 -6.06 5.71 12.66
C GLY A 48 -7.42 5.99 12.01
N GLY A 49 -8.04 4.99 11.38
CA GLY A 49 -9.39 5.09 10.83
C GLY A 49 -10.46 5.27 11.90
N VAL A 50 -10.45 4.39 12.93
CA VAL A 50 -11.46 4.39 14.00
C VAL A 50 -11.35 5.65 14.90
N THR A 51 -10.15 6.12 15.16
CA THR A 51 -9.91 7.32 15.99
C THR A 51 -10.15 8.64 15.25
N GLY A 52 -10.37 8.60 13.93
CA GLY A 52 -10.49 9.80 13.10
C GLY A 52 -9.16 10.48 12.78
N MET A 53 -8.03 9.92 13.21
CA MET A 53 -6.69 10.44 12.92
C MET A 53 -6.46 10.54 11.41
N ASN A 54 -6.87 9.53 10.65
CA ASN A 54 -6.73 9.52 9.20
C ASN A 54 -7.48 10.70 8.54
N ASN A 55 -8.70 10.99 9.01
CA ASN A 55 -9.49 12.14 8.54
C ASN A 55 -8.85 13.47 8.94
N TRP A 56 -8.27 13.55 10.13
CA TRP A 56 -7.55 14.73 10.58
C TRP A 56 -6.30 14.98 9.74
N ILE A 57 -5.50 13.94 9.47
CA ILE A 57 -4.33 14.00 8.59
C ILE A 57 -4.74 14.49 7.19
N ALA A 58 -5.78 13.91 6.59
CA ALA A 58 -6.27 14.31 5.28
C ALA A 58 -6.68 15.80 5.24
N LYS A 59 -7.45 16.24 6.23
CA LYS A 59 -7.91 17.64 6.33
C LYS A 59 -6.78 18.63 6.60
N THR A 60 -5.74 18.20 7.29
CA THR A 60 -4.60 19.08 7.65
C THR A 60 -3.59 19.17 6.52
N LEU A 61 -3.36 18.07 5.80
CA LEU A 61 -2.35 18.00 4.74
C LEU A 61 -2.87 18.45 3.38
N ILE A 62 -4.17 18.24 3.09
CA ILE A 62 -4.72 18.66 1.79
C ILE A 62 -4.92 20.18 1.79
N PRO A 63 -4.32 20.90 0.84
CA PRO A 63 -4.51 22.34 0.72
C PRO A 63 -5.98 22.69 0.50
N SER A 64 -6.46 23.70 1.22
CA SER A 64 -7.83 24.21 1.03
C SER A 64 -8.06 24.87 -0.35
N ASN A 65 -6.99 25.36 -0.97
CA ASN A 65 -6.99 25.96 -2.30
C ASN A 65 -6.27 25.05 -3.28
N LEU A 66 -7.01 24.24 -4.03
CA LEU A 66 -6.48 23.40 -5.08
C LEU A 66 -6.33 24.20 -6.38
N PRO A 67 -5.25 23.95 -7.16
CA PRO A 67 -5.07 24.62 -8.44
C PRO A 67 -6.15 24.22 -9.44
N THR A 68 -6.62 25.19 -10.25
CA THR A 68 -7.60 24.95 -11.31
C THR A 68 -7.00 24.35 -12.56
N ASN A 69 -5.67 24.48 -12.74
CA ASN A 69 -4.96 23.83 -13.83
C ASN A 69 -4.87 22.32 -13.54
N ILE A 70 -5.37 21.49 -14.47
CA ILE A 70 -5.50 20.05 -14.29
C ILE A 70 -4.14 19.35 -14.10
N TYR A 71 -3.07 19.82 -14.76
CA TYR A 71 -1.73 19.25 -14.63
C TYR A 71 -1.14 19.55 -13.25
N LEU A 72 -1.29 20.80 -12.79
CA LEU A 72 -0.84 21.18 -11.45
C LEU A 72 -1.64 20.46 -10.38
N LEU A 73 -2.93 20.29 -10.58
CA LEU A 73 -3.79 19.52 -9.68
C LEU A 73 -3.35 18.06 -9.59
N ALA A 74 -3.08 17.42 -10.73
CA ALA A 74 -2.56 16.04 -10.77
C ALA A 74 -1.24 15.92 -10.00
N ILE A 75 -0.31 16.87 -10.18
CA ILE A 75 0.95 16.92 -9.45
C ILE A 75 0.70 17.07 -7.93
N VAL A 76 -0.20 17.96 -7.53
CA VAL A 76 -0.54 18.16 -6.11
C VAL A 76 -1.11 16.89 -5.52
N ILE A 77 -2.08 16.25 -6.16
CA ILE A 77 -2.67 14.98 -5.70
C ILE A 77 -1.58 13.90 -5.58
N THR A 78 -0.73 13.77 -6.59
CA THR A 78 0.38 12.81 -6.63
C THR A 78 1.33 13.02 -5.46
N VAL A 79 1.82 14.25 -5.27
CA VAL A 79 2.77 14.58 -4.18
C VAL A 79 2.15 14.30 -2.81
N PHE A 80 0.90 14.69 -2.59
CA PHE A 80 0.23 14.44 -1.31
C PHE A 80 -0.02 12.95 -1.07
N ALA A 81 -0.46 12.20 -2.08
CA ALA A 81 -0.62 10.75 -1.96
C ALA A 81 0.72 10.08 -1.62
N MET A 82 1.82 10.49 -2.25
CA MET A 82 3.16 10.00 -1.94
C MET A 82 3.58 10.35 -0.51
N ILE A 83 3.39 11.59 -0.06
CA ILE A 83 3.72 12.00 1.31
C ILE A 83 2.96 11.13 2.32
N ILE A 84 1.66 10.94 2.14
CA ILE A 84 0.86 10.10 3.03
C ILE A 84 1.36 8.65 2.97
N HIS A 85 1.69 8.14 1.78
CA HIS A 85 2.21 6.79 1.62
C HIS A 85 3.57 6.58 2.29
N MET A 86 4.42 7.61 2.36
CA MET A 86 5.70 7.54 3.08
C MET A 86 5.54 7.26 4.58
N PHE A 87 4.42 7.66 5.18
CA PHE A 87 4.15 7.46 6.61
C PHE A 87 3.24 6.27 6.90
N MET A 88 2.54 5.76 5.87
CA MET A 88 1.56 4.69 6.02
C MET A 88 1.98 3.46 5.21
N GLY A 89 2.35 2.39 5.89
CA GLY A 89 2.79 1.14 5.27
C GLY A 89 1.68 0.29 4.60
N SER A 90 0.51 0.86 4.36
CA SER A 90 -0.62 0.14 3.76
C SER A 90 -1.20 0.92 2.60
N VAL A 91 -1.02 0.43 1.37
CA VAL A 91 -1.61 0.98 0.15
C VAL A 91 -3.13 1.15 0.30
N ILE A 92 -3.82 0.16 0.87
CA ILE A 92 -5.28 0.19 1.07
C ILE A 92 -5.68 1.31 2.02
N ALA A 93 -4.94 1.49 3.13
CA ALA A 93 -5.23 2.57 4.08
C ALA A 93 -4.97 3.94 3.46
N VAL A 94 -3.88 4.10 2.71
CA VAL A 94 -3.58 5.35 1.98
C VAL A 94 -4.69 5.67 0.99
N MET A 95 -5.10 4.72 0.15
CA MET A 95 -6.20 4.91 -0.79
C MET A 95 -7.52 5.22 -0.09
N GLY A 96 -7.80 4.51 1.01
CA GLY A 96 -9.02 4.71 1.81
C GLY A 96 -9.15 6.12 2.42
N ILE A 97 -8.03 6.82 2.60
CA ILE A 97 -7.99 8.21 3.10
C ILE A 97 -7.95 9.20 1.95
N THR A 98 -7.03 8.99 1.02
CA THR A 98 -6.71 10.00 -0.01
C THR A 98 -7.78 10.07 -1.10
N ILE A 99 -8.34 8.94 -1.54
CA ILE A 99 -9.37 8.94 -2.59
C ILE A 99 -10.62 9.72 -2.16
N PRO A 100 -11.30 9.40 -1.04
CA PRO A 100 -12.48 10.15 -0.62
C PRO A 100 -12.18 11.63 -0.38
N ALA A 101 -11.03 11.94 0.20
CA ALA A 101 -10.64 13.30 0.51
C ALA A 101 -10.42 14.14 -0.76
N PHE A 102 -9.69 13.64 -1.75
CA PHE A 102 -9.48 14.34 -3.01
C PHE A 102 -10.71 14.37 -3.90
N VAL A 103 -11.51 13.30 -3.93
CA VAL A 103 -12.81 13.31 -4.64
C VAL A 103 -13.72 14.39 -4.08
N ALA A 104 -13.82 14.51 -2.76
CA ALA A 104 -14.62 15.57 -2.14
C ALA A 104 -14.04 16.98 -2.42
N ALA A 105 -12.71 17.13 -2.34
CA ALA A 105 -12.05 18.41 -2.58
C ALA A 105 -12.17 18.89 -4.04
N THR A 106 -12.22 17.96 -5.00
CA THR A 106 -12.33 18.27 -6.45
C THR A 106 -13.75 18.24 -6.99
N ALA A 107 -14.76 17.91 -6.18
CA ALA A 107 -16.14 17.75 -6.61
C ALA A 107 -16.70 19.01 -7.31
N HIS A 108 -16.36 20.20 -6.81
CA HIS A 108 -16.79 21.48 -7.37
C HIS A 108 -16.08 21.86 -8.69
N MET A 109 -15.02 21.15 -9.05
CA MET A 109 -14.19 21.41 -10.24
C MET A 109 -14.67 20.61 -11.46
N GLY A 110 -15.70 19.75 -11.33
CA GLY A 110 -16.24 18.94 -12.41
C GLY A 110 -15.30 17.78 -12.83
N ILE A 111 -14.33 17.42 -11.99
CA ILE A 111 -13.38 16.35 -12.28
C ILE A 111 -14.00 15.00 -11.95
N SER A 112 -13.80 14.03 -12.85
CA SER A 112 -14.30 12.67 -12.64
C SER A 112 -13.71 12.04 -11.37
N PRO A 113 -14.54 11.56 -10.43
CA PRO A 113 -14.06 10.80 -9.27
C PRO A 113 -13.20 9.60 -9.65
N LEU A 114 -13.51 8.97 -10.79
CA LEU A 114 -12.73 7.84 -11.31
C LEU A 114 -11.31 8.27 -11.68
N ALA A 115 -11.14 9.43 -12.32
CA ALA A 115 -9.81 9.93 -12.69
C ALA A 115 -8.95 10.18 -11.45
N VAL A 116 -9.52 10.81 -10.41
CA VAL A 116 -8.84 11.03 -9.12
C VAL A 116 -8.48 9.70 -8.48
N SER A 117 -9.38 8.74 -8.47
CA SER A 117 -9.16 7.41 -7.89
C SER A 117 -8.06 6.65 -8.61
N LEU A 118 -8.05 6.66 -9.94
CA LEU A 118 -7.02 6.00 -10.75
C LEU A 118 -5.65 6.67 -10.56
N LEU A 119 -5.59 7.99 -10.47
CA LEU A 119 -4.36 8.70 -10.20
C LEU A 119 -3.77 8.29 -8.84
N VAL A 120 -4.55 8.34 -7.77
CA VAL A 120 -4.11 7.93 -6.43
C VAL A 120 -3.72 6.46 -6.41
N PHE A 121 -4.48 5.58 -7.05
CA PHE A 121 -4.17 4.16 -7.18
C PHE A 121 -2.82 3.93 -7.86
N SER A 122 -2.58 4.60 -8.98
CA SER A 122 -1.32 4.47 -9.73
C SER A 122 -0.13 4.95 -8.90
N VAL A 123 -0.27 6.11 -8.27
CA VAL A 123 0.77 6.67 -7.40
C VAL A 123 1.15 5.73 -6.27
N THR A 124 0.16 5.24 -5.53
CA THR A 124 0.42 4.40 -4.36
C THR A 124 0.97 3.02 -4.72
N ASN A 125 0.64 2.49 -5.90
CA ASN A 125 1.15 1.19 -6.34
C ASN A 125 2.51 1.26 -7.04
N LEU A 126 2.87 2.40 -7.63
CA LEU A 126 4.16 2.60 -8.31
C LEU A 126 5.22 3.22 -7.39
N HIS A 127 4.82 3.75 -6.24
CA HIS A 127 5.70 4.36 -5.26
C HIS A 127 6.11 3.35 -4.19
N TYR A 128 7.29 2.73 -4.33
CA TYR A 128 7.85 1.80 -3.35
C TYR A 128 9.35 2.04 -3.13
N ILE A 129 9.67 3.01 -2.31
CA ILE A 129 11.05 3.31 -1.90
C ILE A 129 11.41 2.58 -0.62
N LEU A 130 10.47 2.49 0.32
CA LEU A 130 10.67 1.84 1.61
C LEU A 130 10.13 0.40 1.59
N PRO A 131 10.70 -0.52 2.40
CA PRO A 131 10.35 -1.93 2.37
C PRO A 131 8.88 -2.21 2.68
N PHE A 132 8.24 -1.37 3.48
CA PHE A 132 6.85 -1.53 3.88
C PHE A 132 5.83 -0.91 2.89
N HIS A 133 6.28 -0.23 1.83
CA HIS A 133 5.37 0.32 0.83
C HIS A 133 4.66 -0.76 0.02
N ASN A 134 5.30 -1.91 -0.18
CA ASN A 134 4.71 -3.02 -0.93
C ASN A 134 5.03 -4.34 -0.25
N LEU A 135 3.98 -5.09 0.08
CA LEU A 135 4.12 -6.38 0.77
C LEU A 135 4.99 -7.39 -0.01
N ALA A 136 4.78 -7.49 -1.32
CA ALA A 136 5.55 -8.45 -2.12
C ALA A 136 7.04 -8.11 -2.12
N VAL A 137 7.37 -6.82 -2.14
CA VAL A 137 8.76 -6.35 -2.05
C VAL A 137 9.34 -6.63 -0.67
N LEU A 138 8.57 -6.44 0.40
CA LEU A 138 9.01 -6.72 1.76
C LEU A 138 9.28 -8.22 1.96
N VAL A 139 8.35 -9.08 1.56
CA VAL A 139 8.50 -10.54 1.68
C VAL A 139 9.67 -11.04 0.84
N GLY A 140 9.80 -10.57 -0.40
CA GLY A 140 10.88 -10.99 -1.28
C GLY A 140 12.27 -10.48 -0.87
N SER A 141 12.35 -9.44 -0.02
CA SER A 141 13.64 -8.95 0.53
C SER A 141 14.11 -9.74 1.76
N ASP A 142 13.28 -10.61 2.32
CA ASP A 142 13.66 -11.47 3.43
C ASP A 142 14.63 -12.56 2.93
N PRO A 143 15.81 -12.74 3.56
CA PRO A 143 16.79 -13.75 3.16
C PRO A 143 16.23 -15.17 3.12
N ASP A 144 15.28 -15.48 4.00
CA ASP A 144 14.67 -16.80 4.12
C ASP A 144 13.68 -17.10 2.98
N THR A 145 13.16 -16.07 2.30
CA THR A 145 12.27 -16.24 1.14
C THR A 145 12.99 -16.34 -0.19
N GLY A 146 14.31 -16.18 -0.21
CA GLY A 146 15.16 -16.42 -1.38
C GLY A 146 15.09 -15.34 -2.47
N GLY A 147 14.54 -14.17 -2.19
CA GLY A 147 14.46 -13.07 -3.15
C GLY A 147 15.81 -12.47 -3.56
N GLY A 148 16.80 -12.58 -2.68
CA GLY A 148 18.21 -12.25 -2.98
C GLY A 148 18.51 -10.77 -3.22
N TYR A 149 17.57 -9.85 -2.93
CA TYR A 149 17.78 -8.42 -3.08
C TYR A 149 17.70 -7.69 -1.73
N THR A 150 18.37 -6.56 -1.67
CA THR A 150 18.45 -5.72 -0.48
C THR A 150 17.52 -4.52 -0.58
N GLN A 151 17.27 -3.85 0.55
CA GLN A 151 16.57 -2.56 0.56
C GLN A 151 17.20 -1.53 -0.39
N LYS A 152 18.52 -1.55 -0.53
CA LYS A 152 19.24 -0.64 -1.44
C LYS A 152 18.89 -0.91 -2.91
N ASP A 153 18.70 -2.18 -3.27
CA ASP A 153 18.31 -2.57 -4.63
C ASP A 153 16.88 -2.11 -4.92
N VAL A 154 15.97 -2.25 -3.95
CA VAL A 154 14.59 -1.73 -4.04
C VAL A 154 14.58 -0.22 -4.23
N MET A 155 15.35 0.53 -3.44
CA MET A 155 15.44 1.98 -3.57
C MET A 155 16.02 2.40 -4.92
N ARG A 156 17.01 1.66 -5.43
CA ARG A 156 17.65 1.94 -6.72
C ARG A 156 16.68 1.85 -7.89
N LEU A 157 15.67 0.97 -7.78
CA LEU A 157 14.60 0.84 -8.76
C LEU A 157 13.42 1.78 -8.43
N GLY A 158 13.03 1.88 -7.18
CA GLY A 158 11.85 2.63 -6.73
C GLY A 158 11.99 4.15 -6.91
N ILE A 159 13.19 4.70 -6.75
CA ILE A 159 13.42 6.15 -6.94
C ILE A 159 13.17 6.58 -8.39
N PRO A 160 13.77 5.95 -9.41
CA PRO A 160 13.46 6.28 -10.81
C PRO A 160 12.00 6.03 -11.16
N LEU A 161 11.41 4.94 -10.64
CA LEU A 161 10.01 4.62 -10.91
C LEU A 161 9.06 5.66 -10.31
N THR A 162 9.39 6.21 -9.16
CA THR A 162 8.65 7.33 -8.57
C THR A 162 8.63 8.55 -9.49
N ALA A 163 9.70 8.82 -10.22
CA ALA A 163 9.73 9.88 -11.20
C ALA A 163 8.80 9.61 -12.40
N VAL A 164 8.64 8.35 -12.81
CA VAL A 164 7.75 7.95 -13.92
C VAL A 164 6.28 8.24 -13.60
N VAL A 165 5.90 8.28 -12.32
CA VAL A 165 4.52 8.60 -11.91
C VAL A 165 4.09 10.01 -12.30
N PHE A 166 5.06 10.91 -12.54
CA PHE A 166 4.82 12.31 -12.96
C PHE A 166 4.76 12.51 -14.48
N VAL A 167 4.93 11.45 -15.27
CA VAL A 167 4.91 11.48 -16.74
C VAL A 167 3.62 10.88 -17.27
#